data_cd99a2330557e8d9d59ef894c7fa7d9e
#
_entry.id   cd99a2330557e8d9d59ef894c7fa7d9e
#
_cell.length_a   1.000
_cell.length_b   1.000
_cell.length_c   1.000
_cell.angle_alpha   90.00
_cell.angle_beta   90.00
_cell.angle_gamma   90.00
#
_symmetry.space_group_name_H-M   'P 1'
#
loop_
_entity.id
_entity.type
_entity.pdbx_description
1 polymer ?
#
loop_
_entity_poly.entity_id
_entity_poly.type
_entity_poly.pdbx_seq_one_letter_code
_entity_poly.pdbx_strand_id
1 'polypeptide(L)'
;DYNATLAYLRKLVDSSELLELEQFGLSAQGRPLYLVKASKALHKIAQNPARPLLLVQAGIHSGEIDGKDAGLMLLRDIAQGEKTHLLANADLLFIPVLSADGHERRSLYNRMNQRGPLQQGWRATAQNLNLNRDYAKADAPEMQALLGVINRFQPDLYIDVHVTDGEDYQYDVTYGFTEPVAAISLNGASWLSKVYRPAVDAALTAAGHIPGPLVFGVDSLDFSKGISGWTASPRYSNGYGDVRHLPTVLVENHSLKPYRQRVLGTYVLLEQSLKLLSAQGKALILARQADMQARPKRMALSFKANEQPDHIDFKGTSYEVVQSDISGAPYVKWTGQPKLYKDLPVFWDDVVDKDAVIPKAYWLPPQYQDVLQRLALHGIEYSVLDKPLKVTLQQLAVNDYQFATKPFEGRFMVEKASFNRSMINRTLMPGWVKVSTDQALGRLAVALLEPAAPDSLFSWGFFAGMFERTEYFEPYAIEPLIVQLLAQQPELQQQFEQALAADEALRNNSRERYNWFYQKLRYYDQNYLKYPVLIEM
;
A
#
# COMPACT_ATOMS: atom_id res chain seq x y z
N ASP A 1 -4.11 -16.18 -22.52
CA ASP A 1 -2.77 -15.64 -22.41
C ASP A 1 -2.76 -14.13 -22.75
N TYR A 2 -1.64 -13.48 -22.52
CA TYR A 2 -1.51 -12.04 -22.69
C TYR A 2 -1.67 -11.61 -24.16
N ASN A 3 -1.11 -12.37 -25.08
CA ASN A 3 -1.21 -12.09 -26.51
C ASN A 3 -2.65 -12.23 -27.01
N ALA A 4 -3.38 -13.25 -26.55
CA ALA A 4 -4.80 -13.42 -26.87
C ALA A 4 -5.65 -12.29 -26.29
N THR A 5 -5.35 -11.84 -25.08
CA THR A 5 -5.99 -10.67 -24.45
C THR A 5 -5.77 -9.42 -25.29
N LEU A 6 -4.54 -9.14 -25.72
CA LEU A 6 -4.23 -7.98 -26.57
C LEU A 6 -4.87 -8.08 -27.96
N ALA A 7 -4.87 -9.27 -28.58
CA ALA A 7 -5.54 -9.47 -29.85
C ALA A 7 -7.06 -9.23 -29.77
N TYR A 8 -7.69 -9.64 -28.67
CA TYR A 8 -9.10 -9.36 -28.42
C TYR A 8 -9.36 -7.86 -28.19
N LEU A 9 -8.53 -7.20 -27.38
CA LEU A 9 -8.63 -5.76 -27.14
C LEU A 9 -8.50 -4.94 -28.42
N ARG A 10 -7.53 -5.26 -29.30
CA ARG A 10 -7.37 -4.60 -30.59
C ARG A 10 -8.63 -4.71 -31.43
N LYS A 11 -9.25 -5.91 -31.50
CA LYS A 11 -10.53 -6.08 -32.19
C LYS A 11 -11.64 -5.21 -31.63
N LEU A 12 -11.74 -5.09 -30.30
CA LEU A 12 -12.74 -4.23 -29.66
C LEU A 12 -12.52 -2.76 -29.99
N VAL A 13 -11.28 -2.30 -29.88
CA VAL A 13 -10.92 -0.90 -30.18
C VAL A 13 -11.16 -0.58 -31.65
N ASP A 14 -10.76 -1.47 -32.57
CA ASP A 14 -10.98 -1.29 -34.01
C ASP A 14 -12.48 -1.26 -34.38
N SER A 15 -13.36 -1.84 -33.53
CA SER A 15 -14.80 -1.91 -33.76
C SER A 15 -15.59 -0.74 -33.17
N SER A 16 -14.98 0.18 -32.42
CA SER A 16 -15.72 1.22 -31.68
C SER A 16 -14.91 2.50 -31.48
N GLU A 17 -15.48 3.62 -31.91
CA GLU A 17 -14.91 4.96 -31.67
C GLU A 17 -14.94 5.38 -30.18
N LEU A 18 -15.58 4.61 -29.33
CA LEU A 18 -15.65 4.86 -27.89
C LEU A 18 -14.43 4.34 -27.13
N LEU A 19 -13.60 3.51 -27.77
CA LEU A 19 -12.48 2.81 -27.14
C LEU A 19 -11.14 3.22 -27.76
N GLU A 20 -10.12 3.31 -26.93
CA GLU A 20 -8.73 3.52 -27.35
C GLU A 20 -7.80 2.65 -26.49
N LEU A 21 -6.85 1.96 -27.14
CA LEU A 21 -5.81 1.16 -26.47
C LEU A 21 -4.52 1.97 -26.40
N GLU A 22 -3.98 2.12 -25.20
CA GLU A 22 -2.74 2.87 -24.97
C GLU A 22 -1.73 2.01 -24.21
N GLN A 23 -0.48 2.00 -24.67
CA GLN A 23 0.64 1.46 -23.91
C GLN A 23 1.06 2.48 -22.85
N PHE A 24 1.03 2.10 -21.58
CA PHE A 24 1.39 2.99 -20.47
C PHE A 24 2.72 2.65 -19.80
N GLY A 25 3.32 1.50 -20.11
CA GLY A 25 4.58 1.09 -19.51
C GLY A 25 5.13 -0.21 -20.08
N LEU A 26 6.15 -0.70 -19.42
CA LEU A 26 6.78 -2.01 -19.68
C LEU A 26 6.89 -2.80 -18.38
N SER A 27 6.73 -4.12 -18.46
CA SER A 27 7.04 -5.03 -17.35
C SER A 27 8.56 -5.19 -17.16
N ALA A 28 8.97 -5.88 -16.10
CA ALA A 28 10.38 -6.16 -15.84
C ALA A 28 11.06 -6.97 -16.96
N GLN A 29 10.31 -7.79 -17.72
CA GLN A 29 10.81 -8.51 -18.88
C GLN A 29 10.59 -7.77 -20.21
N GLY A 30 10.21 -6.50 -20.17
CA GLY A 30 10.01 -5.66 -21.35
C GLY A 30 8.70 -5.92 -22.10
N ARG A 31 7.72 -6.61 -21.50
CA ARG A 31 6.39 -6.74 -22.09
C ARG A 31 5.64 -5.41 -21.97
N PRO A 32 5.03 -4.91 -23.07
CA PRO A 32 4.26 -3.68 -23.00
C PRO A 32 3.00 -3.86 -22.13
N LEU A 33 2.75 -2.89 -21.25
CA LEU A 33 1.56 -2.82 -20.41
C LEU A 33 0.53 -1.91 -21.06
N TYR A 34 -0.72 -2.37 -21.17
CA TYR A 34 -1.77 -1.65 -21.85
C TYR A 34 -2.93 -1.28 -20.93
N LEU A 35 -3.49 -0.10 -21.16
CA LEU A 35 -4.78 0.32 -20.65
C LEU A 35 -5.75 0.59 -21.82
N VAL A 36 -7.04 0.37 -21.56
CA VAL A 36 -8.12 0.76 -22.46
C VAL A 36 -8.79 1.99 -21.88
N LYS A 37 -8.91 3.04 -22.71
CA LYS A 37 -9.74 4.20 -22.43
C LYS A 37 -11.11 3.99 -23.06
N ALA A 38 -12.19 4.21 -22.28
CA ALA A 38 -13.56 4.16 -22.79
C ALA A 38 -14.29 5.48 -22.44
N SER A 39 -14.71 6.21 -23.47
CA SER A 39 -15.33 7.54 -23.33
C SER A 39 -16.09 7.93 -24.58
N LYS A 40 -17.13 8.76 -24.42
CA LYS A 40 -17.75 9.49 -25.54
C LYS A 40 -16.91 10.67 -26.05
N ALA A 41 -15.80 11.00 -25.35
CA ALA A 41 -14.90 12.09 -25.67
C ALA A 41 -13.45 11.72 -25.30
N LEU A 42 -12.90 10.69 -25.97
CA LEU A 42 -11.59 10.10 -25.68
C LEU A 42 -10.47 11.14 -25.54
N HIS A 43 -10.43 12.15 -26.42
CA HIS A 43 -9.44 13.22 -26.41
C HIS A 43 -9.55 14.16 -25.19
N LYS A 44 -10.64 14.10 -24.41
CA LYS A 44 -10.88 14.94 -23.22
C LYS A 44 -10.66 14.19 -21.91
N ILE A 45 -10.39 12.88 -21.94
CA ILE A 45 -10.01 12.16 -20.73
C ILE A 45 -8.75 12.82 -20.15
N ALA A 46 -8.69 13.03 -18.84
CA ALA A 46 -7.68 13.79 -18.10
C ALA A 46 -7.70 15.32 -18.30
N GLN A 47 -8.48 15.84 -19.24
CA GLN A 47 -8.58 17.29 -19.46
C GLN A 47 -9.88 17.91 -18.89
N ASN A 48 -10.83 17.06 -18.49
CA ASN A 48 -12.10 17.51 -17.93
C ASN A 48 -12.27 17.06 -16.47
N PRO A 49 -11.80 17.85 -15.48
CA PRO A 49 -11.87 17.49 -14.08
C PRO A 49 -13.31 17.47 -13.51
N ALA A 50 -14.29 17.93 -14.27
CA ALA A 50 -15.71 17.87 -13.89
C ALA A 50 -16.41 16.57 -14.32
N ARG A 51 -15.71 15.71 -15.10
CA ARG A 51 -16.26 14.44 -15.59
C ARG A 51 -15.63 13.28 -14.82
N PRO A 52 -16.44 12.54 -14.02
CA PRO A 52 -15.93 11.46 -13.18
C PRO A 52 -15.20 10.40 -14.00
N LEU A 53 -14.10 9.90 -13.45
CA LEU A 53 -13.24 8.90 -14.07
C LEU A 53 -13.09 7.67 -13.16
N LEU A 54 -13.49 6.51 -13.68
CA LEU A 54 -13.24 5.21 -13.06
C LEU A 54 -11.93 4.62 -13.57
N LEU A 55 -11.04 4.23 -12.67
CA LEU A 55 -9.92 3.33 -12.98
C LEU A 55 -10.26 1.94 -12.45
N VAL A 56 -10.22 0.93 -13.32
CA VAL A 56 -10.31 -0.48 -12.93
C VAL A 56 -9.00 -1.15 -13.29
N GLN A 57 -8.41 -1.84 -12.33
CA GLN A 57 -7.21 -2.63 -12.53
C GLN A 57 -7.46 -4.06 -12.14
N ALA A 58 -7.00 -5.00 -12.98
CA ALA A 58 -7.06 -6.42 -12.74
C ALA A 58 -5.68 -7.07 -12.94
N GLY A 59 -5.53 -8.30 -12.48
CA GLY A 59 -4.33 -9.09 -12.72
C GLY A 59 -3.07 -8.54 -12.06
N ILE A 60 -3.18 -7.90 -10.89
CA ILE A 60 -2.03 -7.60 -10.02
C ILE A 60 -1.42 -8.91 -9.52
N HIS A 61 -2.26 -9.85 -9.11
CA HIS A 61 -1.93 -11.26 -8.97
C HIS A 61 -2.44 -11.99 -10.21
N SER A 62 -1.56 -12.43 -11.05
CA SER A 62 -1.91 -12.83 -12.44
C SER A 62 -2.73 -14.11 -12.57
N GLY A 63 -2.91 -14.87 -11.50
CA GLY A 63 -3.85 -16.01 -11.46
C GLY A 63 -5.28 -15.60 -11.10
N GLU A 64 -5.49 -14.36 -10.67
CA GLU A 64 -6.76 -13.79 -10.25
C GLU A 64 -7.35 -12.98 -11.42
N ILE A 65 -7.87 -13.69 -12.44
CA ILE A 65 -8.25 -13.09 -13.73
C ILE A 65 -9.75 -12.80 -13.88
N ASP A 66 -10.51 -12.86 -12.81
CA ASP A 66 -11.94 -12.58 -12.80
C ASP A 66 -12.22 -11.15 -13.28
N GLY A 67 -11.48 -10.18 -12.77
CA GLY A 67 -11.57 -8.78 -13.18
C GLY A 67 -11.16 -8.54 -14.63
N LYS A 68 -10.16 -9.29 -15.13
CA LYS A 68 -9.77 -9.23 -16.54
C LYS A 68 -10.94 -9.60 -17.45
N ASP A 69 -11.54 -10.76 -17.22
CA ASP A 69 -12.60 -11.28 -18.08
C ASP A 69 -13.88 -10.45 -17.92
N ALA A 70 -14.26 -10.05 -16.70
CA ALA A 70 -15.41 -9.18 -16.46
C ALA A 70 -15.26 -7.81 -17.16
N GLY A 71 -14.09 -7.19 -17.07
CA GLY A 71 -13.81 -5.92 -17.74
C GLY A 71 -13.81 -6.03 -19.27
N LEU A 72 -13.27 -7.13 -19.82
CA LEU A 72 -13.35 -7.40 -21.27
C LEU A 72 -14.79 -7.60 -21.75
N MET A 73 -15.64 -8.26 -20.95
CA MET A 73 -17.08 -8.39 -21.25
C MET A 73 -17.77 -7.01 -21.23
N LEU A 74 -17.51 -6.18 -20.22
CA LEU A 74 -18.10 -4.85 -20.13
C LEU A 74 -17.68 -3.95 -21.31
N LEU A 75 -16.40 -3.98 -21.68
CA LEU A 75 -15.88 -3.23 -22.86
C LEU A 75 -16.51 -3.72 -24.16
N ARG A 76 -16.74 -5.04 -24.32
CA ARG A 76 -17.45 -5.61 -25.46
C ARG A 76 -18.88 -5.04 -25.56
N ASP A 77 -19.62 -5.06 -24.46
CA ASP A 77 -21.01 -4.63 -24.43
C ASP A 77 -21.13 -3.10 -24.64
N ILE A 78 -20.11 -2.32 -24.21
CA ILE A 78 -19.97 -0.91 -24.56
C ILE A 78 -19.71 -0.74 -26.07
N ALA A 79 -18.74 -1.49 -26.63
CA ALA A 79 -18.36 -1.41 -28.05
C ALA A 79 -19.51 -1.80 -28.97
N GLN A 80 -20.31 -2.80 -28.59
CA GLN A 80 -21.49 -3.25 -29.35
C GLN A 80 -22.72 -2.36 -29.21
N GLY A 81 -22.67 -1.33 -28.37
CA GLY A 81 -23.74 -0.36 -28.19
C GLY A 81 -24.71 -0.64 -27.04
N GLU A 82 -24.72 -1.83 -26.48
CA GLU A 82 -25.68 -2.24 -25.43
C GLU A 82 -25.49 -1.43 -24.12
N LYS A 83 -24.25 -1.08 -23.79
CA LYS A 83 -23.88 -0.39 -22.55
C LYS A 83 -23.28 1.00 -22.76
N THR A 84 -23.42 1.62 -23.93
CA THR A 84 -22.90 2.97 -24.22
C THR A 84 -23.47 4.06 -23.31
N HIS A 85 -24.67 3.84 -22.75
CA HIS A 85 -25.31 4.75 -21.81
C HIS A 85 -24.50 4.92 -20.50
N LEU A 86 -23.69 3.95 -20.13
CA LEU A 86 -22.80 4.03 -18.96
C LEU A 86 -21.77 5.15 -19.10
N LEU A 87 -21.35 5.43 -20.33
CA LEU A 87 -20.42 6.52 -20.66
C LEU A 87 -21.11 7.88 -20.88
N ALA A 88 -22.37 8.05 -20.42
CA ALA A 88 -23.07 9.32 -20.64
C ALA A 88 -22.38 10.48 -19.90
N ASN A 89 -22.03 10.31 -18.63
CA ASN A 89 -21.45 11.33 -17.78
C ASN A 89 -20.19 10.88 -17.01
N ALA A 90 -19.65 9.70 -17.31
CA ALA A 90 -18.42 9.20 -16.70
C ALA A 90 -17.53 8.56 -17.77
N ASP A 91 -16.24 8.42 -17.46
CA ASP A 91 -15.26 7.74 -18.30
C ASP A 91 -14.65 6.54 -17.55
N LEU A 92 -14.07 5.61 -18.31
CA LEU A 92 -13.44 4.40 -17.78
C LEU A 92 -12.02 4.27 -18.31
N LEU A 93 -11.09 3.99 -17.40
CA LEU A 93 -9.77 3.42 -17.67
C LEU A 93 -9.76 1.98 -17.18
N PHE A 94 -9.35 1.06 -18.04
CA PHE A 94 -9.28 -0.36 -17.68
C PHE A 94 -7.90 -0.93 -17.96
N ILE A 95 -7.24 -1.45 -16.94
CA ILE A 95 -5.99 -2.21 -17.03
C ILE A 95 -6.32 -3.69 -16.84
N PRO A 96 -6.31 -4.50 -17.92
CA PRO A 96 -6.75 -5.89 -17.85
C PRO A 96 -5.78 -6.80 -17.10
N VAL A 97 -4.47 -6.52 -17.20
CA VAL A 97 -3.39 -7.29 -16.58
C VAL A 97 -2.25 -6.35 -16.21
N LEU A 98 -2.04 -6.13 -14.92
CA LEU A 98 -0.91 -5.32 -14.46
C LEU A 98 0.38 -6.14 -14.43
N SER A 99 0.37 -7.35 -13.85
CA SER A 99 1.52 -8.25 -13.79
C SER A 99 1.59 -9.13 -15.05
N ALA A 100 2.00 -8.53 -16.19
CA ALA A 100 2.06 -9.22 -17.47
C ALA A 100 3.03 -10.43 -17.47
N ASP A 101 4.16 -10.32 -16.79
CA ASP A 101 5.15 -11.40 -16.70
C ASP A 101 4.63 -12.57 -15.85
N GLY A 102 3.99 -12.28 -14.72
CA GLY A 102 3.33 -13.29 -13.91
C GLY A 102 2.18 -13.97 -14.66
N HIS A 103 1.45 -13.20 -15.49
CA HIS A 103 0.36 -13.74 -16.32
C HIS A 103 0.87 -14.75 -17.34
N GLU A 104 2.01 -14.53 -17.98
CA GLU A 104 2.60 -15.46 -18.96
C GLU A 104 3.29 -16.67 -18.30
N ARG A 105 3.59 -16.62 -17.02
CA ARG A 105 4.05 -17.77 -16.23
C ARG A 105 2.87 -18.67 -15.85
N ARG A 106 2.16 -19.17 -16.85
CA ARG A 106 0.92 -19.95 -16.70
C ARG A 106 1.18 -21.41 -16.41
N SER A 107 0.35 -21.99 -15.54
CA SER A 107 0.38 -23.42 -15.21
C SER A 107 -0.98 -23.90 -14.72
N LEU A 108 -1.19 -25.21 -14.77
CA LEU A 108 -2.31 -25.91 -14.12
C LEU A 108 -2.18 -25.94 -12.58
N TYR A 109 -1.01 -25.56 -12.05
CA TYR A 109 -0.62 -25.79 -10.64
C TYR A 109 -0.31 -24.50 -9.86
N ASN A 110 -0.57 -23.32 -10.42
CA ASN A 110 -0.15 -22.06 -9.80
C ASN A 110 -1.03 -21.60 -8.62
N ARG A 111 -2.30 -21.97 -8.60
CA ARG A 111 -3.31 -21.44 -7.66
C ARG A 111 -4.11 -22.59 -7.03
N MET A 112 -3.47 -23.36 -6.16
CA MET A 112 -4.10 -24.52 -5.53
C MET A 112 -5.31 -24.18 -4.65
N ASN A 113 -5.36 -22.94 -4.09
CA ASN A 113 -6.46 -22.47 -3.25
C ASN A 113 -7.65 -21.90 -4.05
N GLN A 114 -7.55 -21.83 -5.38
CA GLN A 114 -8.54 -21.16 -6.22
C GLN A 114 -9.22 -22.15 -7.17
N ARG A 115 -10.56 -22.16 -7.18
CA ARG A 115 -11.35 -23.02 -8.04
C ARG A 115 -11.46 -22.43 -9.45
N GLY A 116 -10.49 -22.80 -10.32
CA GLY A 116 -10.44 -22.35 -11.72
C GLY A 116 -10.07 -20.87 -11.91
N PRO A 117 -9.83 -20.46 -13.14
CA PRO A 117 -9.83 -21.27 -14.36
C PRO A 117 -8.73 -22.34 -14.40
N LEU A 118 -8.74 -23.20 -15.42
CA LEU A 118 -7.84 -24.37 -15.50
C LEU A 118 -6.36 -24.00 -15.57
N GLN A 119 -6.00 -22.97 -16.33
CA GLN A 119 -4.65 -22.43 -16.38
C GLN A 119 -4.62 -21.03 -15.79
N GLN A 120 -3.71 -20.82 -14.87
CA GLN A 120 -3.62 -19.57 -14.10
C GLN A 120 -2.19 -19.04 -14.12
N GLY A 121 -2.04 -17.70 -14.07
CA GLY A 121 -0.75 -17.03 -13.95
C GLY A 121 -0.12 -17.21 -12.56
N TRP A 122 1.12 -16.77 -12.43
CA TRP A 122 1.85 -16.75 -11.18
C TRP A 122 1.51 -15.48 -10.36
N ARG A 123 1.53 -15.60 -9.02
CA ARG A 123 1.14 -14.50 -8.12
C ARG A 123 2.01 -13.25 -8.26
N ALA A 124 3.32 -13.43 -8.40
CA ALA A 124 4.31 -12.36 -8.36
C ALA A 124 4.80 -11.96 -9.76
N THR A 125 5.49 -10.82 -9.87
CA THR A 125 6.21 -10.36 -11.06
C THR A 125 7.38 -11.28 -11.44
N ALA A 126 8.06 -11.00 -12.55
CA ALA A 126 9.29 -11.72 -12.94
C ALA A 126 10.41 -11.57 -11.89
N GLN A 127 10.43 -10.47 -11.14
CA GLN A 127 11.38 -10.22 -10.04
C GLN A 127 10.94 -10.84 -8.70
N ASN A 128 9.86 -11.62 -8.71
CA ASN A 128 9.24 -12.24 -7.53
C ASN A 128 8.70 -11.21 -6.50
N LEU A 129 8.29 -10.03 -6.97
CA LEU A 129 7.65 -8.99 -6.15
C LEU A 129 6.13 -9.11 -6.24
N ASN A 130 5.46 -8.94 -5.10
CA ASN A 130 4.01 -8.81 -5.02
C ASN A 130 3.61 -7.35 -5.20
N LEU A 131 3.00 -7.01 -6.32
CA LEU A 131 2.62 -5.64 -6.63
C LEU A 131 1.62 -5.04 -5.61
N ASN A 132 0.77 -5.88 -4.98
CA ASN A 132 -0.10 -5.40 -3.90
C ASN A 132 0.62 -5.30 -2.53
N ARG A 133 1.94 -5.11 -2.54
CA ARG A 133 2.82 -4.71 -1.44
C ARG A 133 3.76 -3.58 -1.87
N ASP A 134 3.59 -3.06 -3.09
CA ASP A 134 4.56 -2.20 -3.74
C ASP A 134 4.10 -0.75 -3.91
N TYR A 135 2.85 -0.42 -3.56
CA TYR A 135 2.30 0.94 -3.76
C TYR A 135 3.15 2.01 -3.08
N ALA A 136 3.60 1.81 -1.84
CA ALA A 136 4.40 2.80 -1.11
C ALA A 136 5.86 2.87 -1.58
N LYS A 137 6.52 1.70 -1.78
CA LYS A 137 7.96 1.67 -2.14
C LYS A 137 8.24 1.80 -3.64
N ALA A 138 7.27 1.40 -4.49
CA ALA A 138 7.30 1.52 -5.96
C ALA A 138 8.61 0.98 -6.59
N ASP A 139 9.00 -0.24 -6.23
CA ASP A 139 10.22 -0.87 -6.74
C ASP A 139 10.01 -1.51 -8.12
N ALA A 140 8.84 -2.12 -8.36
CA ALA A 140 8.53 -2.80 -9.61
C ALA A 140 8.20 -1.79 -10.73
N PRO A 141 8.71 -2.00 -11.96
CA PRO A 141 8.42 -1.12 -13.09
C PRO A 141 6.92 -1.07 -13.42
N GLU A 142 6.19 -2.16 -13.21
CA GLU A 142 4.74 -2.23 -13.37
C GLU A 142 4.02 -1.26 -12.41
N MET A 143 4.46 -1.21 -11.15
CA MET A 143 3.90 -0.28 -10.15
C MET A 143 4.25 1.17 -10.50
N GLN A 144 5.49 1.44 -10.91
CA GLN A 144 5.90 2.78 -11.35
C GLN A 144 5.04 3.27 -12.54
N ALA A 145 4.76 2.37 -13.49
CA ALA A 145 3.89 2.66 -14.62
C ALA A 145 2.44 2.94 -14.18
N LEU A 146 1.88 2.15 -13.25
CA LEU A 146 0.54 2.37 -12.68
C LEU A 146 0.45 3.72 -11.97
N LEU A 147 1.45 4.08 -11.15
CA LEU A 147 1.50 5.39 -10.50
C LEU A 147 1.54 6.53 -11.53
N GLY A 148 2.24 6.34 -12.66
CA GLY A 148 2.23 7.26 -13.79
C GLY A 148 0.82 7.45 -14.40
N VAL A 149 0.05 6.38 -14.54
CA VAL A 149 -1.36 6.44 -14.97
C VAL A 149 -2.20 7.22 -13.96
N ILE A 150 -2.08 6.91 -12.67
CA ILE A 150 -2.83 7.58 -11.60
C ILE A 150 -2.49 9.09 -11.57
N ASN A 151 -1.21 9.45 -11.70
CA ASN A 151 -0.78 10.86 -11.71
C ASN A 151 -1.31 11.62 -12.92
N ARG A 152 -1.27 11.00 -14.10
CA ARG A 152 -1.68 11.65 -15.36
C ARG A 152 -3.19 11.83 -15.45
N PHE A 153 -3.95 10.82 -15.09
CA PHE A 153 -5.40 10.79 -15.29
C PHE A 153 -6.19 11.23 -14.06
N GLN A 154 -5.61 11.14 -12.85
CA GLN A 154 -6.24 11.51 -11.58
C GLN A 154 -7.67 10.93 -11.41
N PRO A 155 -7.84 9.60 -11.47
CA PRO A 155 -9.16 8.97 -11.39
C PRO A 155 -9.89 9.35 -10.09
N ASP A 156 -11.23 9.31 -10.13
CA ASP A 156 -12.07 9.67 -9.00
C ASP A 156 -12.48 8.46 -8.15
N LEU A 157 -12.52 7.29 -8.78
CA LEU A 157 -12.70 5.99 -8.13
C LEU A 157 -11.70 5.00 -8.71
N TYR A 158 -11.08 4.22 -7.84
CA TYR A 158 -10.19 3.14 -8.23
C TYR A 158 -10.75 1.80 -7.73
N ILE A 159 -10.80 0.81 -8.60
CA ILE A 159 -11.21 -0.56 -8.27
C ILE A 159 -10.04 -1.50 -8.59
N ASP A 160 -9.55 -2.21 -7.57
CA ASP A 160 -8.52 -3.23 -7.67
C ASP A 160 -9.18 -4.60 -7.47
N VAL A 161 -9.11 -5.47 -8.50
CA VAL A 161 -9.87 -6.72 -8.52
C VAL A 161 -8.97 -7.91 -8.26
N HIS A 162 -9.31 -8.64 -7.19
CA HIS A 162 -8.62 -9.80 -6.65
C HIS A 162 -9.53 -11.03 -6.51
N VAL A 163 -8.94 -12.11 -5.99
CA VAL A 163 -9.62 -13.33 -5.57
C VAL A 163 -9.07 -13.76 -4.21
N THR A 164 -9.96 -14.03 -3.25
CA THR A 164 -9.58 -14.45 -1.90
C THR A 164 -8.82 -15.78 -1.89
N ASP A 165 -8.16 -16.03 -0.77
CA ASP A 165 -7.81 -17.34 -0.23
C ASP A 165 -8.30 -17.37 1.22
N GLY A 166 -8.63 -18.53 1.80
CA GLY A 166 -9.02 -18.67 3.19
C GLY A 166 -10.36 -19.35 3.42
N GLU A 167 -11.18 -18.82 4.32
CA GLU A 167 -12.40 -19.44 4.80
C GLU A 167 -13.48 -19.56 3.72
N ASP A 168 -14.30 -20.64 3.79
CA ASP A 168 -15.48 -20.77 2.94
C ASP A 168 -16.68 -20.08 3.58
N TYR A 169 -17.40 -19.31 2.78
CA TYR A 169 -18.63 -18.61 3.14
C TYR A 169 -19.58 -18.49 1.94
N GLN A 170 -20.79 -17.98 2.19
CA GLN A 170 -21.81 -17.91 1.14
C GLN A 170 -21.63 -16.71 0.20
N TYR A 171 -20.94 -15.67 0.63
CA TYR A 171 -20.66 -14.50 -0.21
C TYR A 171 -19.81 -14.91 -1.42
N ASP A 172 -20.18 -14.48 -2.61
CA ASP A 172 -19.42 -14.75 -3.84
C ASP A 172 -18.59 -13.54 -4.31
N VAL A 173 -18.96 -12.33 -3.87
CA VAL A 173 -18.20 -11.10 -4.05
C VAL A 173 -18.04 -10.43 -2.70
N THR A 174 -16.83 -10.39 -2.17
CA THR A 174 -16.51 -9.56 -1.01
C THR A 174 -15.68 -8.36 -1.47
N TYR A 175 -15.84 -7.25 -0.80
CA TYR A 175 -15.03 -6.07 -1.07
C TYR A 175 -14.91 -5.18 0.16
N GLY A 176 -13.83 -4.40 0.19
CA GLY A 176 -13.51 -3.48 1.27
C GLY A 176 -12.88 -2.19 0.76
N PHE A 177 -12.92 -1.20 1.60
CA PHE A 177 -12.25 0.09 1.48
C PHE A 177 -11.98 0.61 2.88
N THR A 178 -11.18 1.65 3.02
CA THR A 178 -10.97 2.26 4.34
C THR A 178 -12.29 2.87 4.84
N GLU A 179 -12.79 2.37 5.98
CA GLU A 179 -14.03 2.86 6.57
C GLU A 179 -13.87 4.26 7.15
N PRO A 180 -14.92 5.09 7.20
CA PRO A 180 -14.83 6.48 7.65
C PRO A 180 -14.20 6.67 9.03
N VAL A 181 -14.35 5.72 9.93
CA VAL A 181 -13.78 5.76 11.31
C VAL A 181 -12.25 5.71 11.30
N ALA A 182 -11.64 5.03 10.31
CA ALA A 182 -10.20 4.87 10.18
C ALA A 182 -9.61 5.65 8.98
N ALA A 183 -10.42 6.47 8.29
CA ALA A 183 -10.02 7.10 7.05
C ALA A 183 -9.20 8.38 7.25
N ILE A 184 -8.12 8.47 6.47
CA ILE A 184 -7.38 9.72 6.24
C ILE A 184 -8.18 10.62 5.31
N SER A 185 -8.91 10.06 4.33
CA SER A 185 -9.78 10.73 3.36
C SER A 185 -11.25 10.56 3.72
N LEU A 186 -11.66 11.23 4.79
CA LEU A 186 -12.97 11.05 5.43
C LEU A 186 -14.17 11.26 4.49
N ASN A 187 -14.10 12.25 3.60
CA ASN A 187 -15.23 12.56 2.70
C ASN A 187 -15.36 11.49 1.60
N GLY A 188 -14.25 11.06 1.02
CA GLY A 188 -14.22 9.96 0.04
C GLY A 188 -14.69 8.64 0.66
N ALA A 189 -14.18 8.29 1.84
CA ALA A 189 -14.60 7.10 2.59
C ALA A 189 -16.10 7.14 2.95
N SER A 190 -16.61 8.31 3.36
CA SER A 190 -18.03 8.49 3.66
C SER A 190 -18.92 8.28 2.41
N TRP A 191 -18.46 8.72 1.24
CA TRP A 191 -19.18 8.46 -0.01
C TRP A 191 -19.17 6.97 -0.35
N LEU A 192 -18.03 6.28 -0.19
CA LEU A 192 -17.94 4.83 -0.40
C LEU A 192 -18.89 4.07 0.54
N SER A 193 -18.92 4.42 1.81
CA SER A 193 -19.75 3.74 2.81
C SER A 193 -21.25 4.02 2.64
N LYS A 194 -21.64 5.29 2.37
CA LYS A 194 -23.04 5.72 2.37
C LYS A 194 -23.72 5.66 1.00
N VAL A 195 -22.94 5.73 -0.09
CA VAL A 195 -23.48 5.81 -1.46
C VAL A 195 -23.07 4.60 -2.27
N TYR A 196 -21.78 4.27 -2.32
CA TYR A 196 -21.26 3.19 -3.16
C TYR A 196 -21.73 1.82 -2.66
N ARG A 197 -21.44 1.47 -1.41
CA ARG A 197 -21.78 0.14 -0.85
C ARG A 197 -23.26 -0.21 -0.99
N PRO A 198 -24.22 0.62 -0.55
CA PRO A 198 -25.65 0.25 -0.68
C PRO A 198 -26.08 0.05 -2.13
N ALA A 199 -25.54 0.84 -3.08
CA ALA A 199 -25.89 0.74 -4.48
C ALA A 199 -25.33 -0.52 -5.14
N VAL A 200 -24.08 -0.88 -4.81
CA VAL A 200 -23.41 -2.08 -5.34
C VAL A 200 -24.02 -3.35 -4.74
N ASP A 201 -24.26 -3.37 -3.43
CA ASP A 201 -24.91 -4.51 -2.76
C ASP A 201 -26.31 -4.79 -3.31
N ALA A 202 -27.09 -3.74 -3.55
CA ALA A 202 -28.41 -3.87 -4.15
C ALA A 202 -28.34 -4.43 -5.58
N ALA A 203 -27.37 -3.97 -6.40
CA ALA A 203 -27.20 -4.45 -7.78
C ALA A 203 -26.73 -5.91 -7.82
N LEU A 204 -25.76 -6.28 -7.00
CA LEU A 204 -25.28 -7.67 -6.87
C LEU A 204 -26.42 -8.59 -6.43
N THR A 205 -27.16 -8.20 -5.39
CA THR A 205 -28.29 -8.99 -4.87
C THR A 205 -29.39 -9.15 -5.93
N ALA A 206 -29.73 -8.09 -6.66
CA ALA A 206 -30.72 -8.15 -7.73
C ALA A 206 -30.31 -9.07 -8.90
N ALA A 207 -29.00 -9.23 -9.11
CA ALA A 207 -28.43 -10.14 -10.11
C ALA A 207 -28.24 -11.59 -9.59
N GLY A 208 -28.60 -11.87 -8.32
CA GLY A 208 -28.50 -13.19 -7.71
C GLY A 208 -27.16 -13.51 -7.06
N HIS A 209 -26.30 -12.49 -6.88
CA HIS A 209 -25.04 -12.58 -6.15
C HIS A 209 -25.22 -12.26 -4.66
N ILE A 210 -24.30 -12.70 -3.84
CA ILE A 210 -24.29 -12.45 -2.39
C ILE A 210 -23.08 -11.57 -2.05
N PRO A 211 -23.25 -10.24 -1.98
CA PRO A 211 -22.17 -9.35 -1.55
C PRO A 211 -21.86 -9.51 -0.06
N GLY A 212 -20.59 -9.34 0.32
CA GLY A 212 -20.16 -9.41 1.71
C GLY A 212 -18.98 -8.49 2.02
N PRO A 213 -18.69 -8.30 3.33
CA PRO A 213 -17.55 -7.53 3.76
C PRO A 213 -16.23 -8.28 3.51
N LEU A 214 -15.13 -7.53 3.36
CA LEU A 214 -13.78 -8.09 3.38
C LEU A 214 -13.35 -8.29 4.83
N VAL A 215 -13.33 -9.53 5.27
CA VAL A 215 -13.00 -9.93 6.66
C VAL A 215 -12.21 -11.23 6.68
N PHE A 216 -11.56 -11.52 7.80
CA PHE A 216 -10.72 -12.70 8.03
C PHE A 216 -11.11 -13.38 9.34
N GLY A 217 -11.02 -14.70 9.43
CA GLY A 217 -11.24 -15.43 10.68
C GLY A 217 -10.19 -15.07 11.74
N VAL A 218 -10.63 -14.86 12.97
CA VAL A 218 -9.73 -14.56 14.11
C VAL A 218 -8.96 -15.81 14.54
N ASP A 219 -9.57 -16.98 14.40
CA ASP A 219 -8.96 -18.26 14.77
C ASP A 219 -9.09 -19.24 13.58
N SER A 220 -7.98 -19.86 13.21
CA SER A 220 -7.91 -20.77 12.07
C SER A 220 -8.66 -22.10 12.25
N LEU A 221 -9.05 -22.46 13.48
CA LEU A 221 -9.73 -23.70 13.81
C LEU A 221 -11.14 -23.49 14.38
N ASP A 222 -11.45 -22.28 14.84
CA ASP A 222 -12.73 -21.97 15.48
C ASP A 222 -13.30 -20.64 14.99
N PHE A 223 -14.09 -20.72 13.94
CA PHE A 223 -14.73 -19.54 13.33
C PHE A 223 -15.73 -18.85 14.29
N SER A 224 -16.23 -19.56 15.32
CA SER A 224 -17.16 -18.97 16.29
C SER A 224 -16.50 -17.92 17.20
N LYS A 225 -15.16 -17.87 17.25
CA LYS A 225 -14.42 -16.81 17.95
C LYS A 225 -14.52 -15.45 17.26
N GLY A 226 -15.04 -15.40 16.05
CA GLY A 226 -15.30 -14.18 15.34
C GLY A 226 -14.42 -13.96 14.12
N ILE A 227 -14.60 -12.79 13.52
CA ILE A 227 -13.88 -12.31 12.35
C ILE A 227 -13.24 -10.97 12.66
N SER A 228 -12.19 -10.63 11.93
CA SER A 228 -11.56 -9.32 11.98
C SER A 228 -11.77 -8.57 10.66
N GLY A 229 -12.05 -7.28 10.76
CA GLY A 229 -11.88 -6.35 9.66
C GLY A 229 -10.40 -5.99 9.49
N TRP A 230 -10.10 -5.16 8.49
CA TRP A 230 -8.75 -4.78 8.20
C TRP A 230 -8.69 -3.34 7.65
N THR A 231 -7.86 -2.50 8.28
CA THR A 231 -7.51 -1.19 7.75
C THR A 231 -6.14 -1.26 7.10
N ALA A 232 -6.12 -1.19 5.77
CA ALA A 232 -4.93 -1.36 4.97
C ALA A 232 -3.92 -0.23 5.17
N SER A 233 -2.64 -0.59 5.27
CA SER A 233 -1.53 0.38 5.21
C SER A 233 -1.21 0.79 3.76
N PRO A 234 -0.42 1.87 3.52
CA PRO A 234 -0.14 2.38 2.18
C PRO A 234 0.60 1.45 1.22
N ARG A 235 1.09 0.29 1.65
CA ARG A 235 1.65 -0.72 0.75
C ARG A 235 0.60 -1.41 -0.13
N TYR A 236 -0.67 -1.37 0.27
CA TYR A 236 -1.83 -1.96 -0.40
C TYR A 236 -2.61 -0.91 -1.19
N SER A 237 -3.36 -1.33 -2.21
CA SER A 237 -4.10 -0.42 -3.10
C SER A 237 -5.07 0.50 -2.36
N ASN A 238 -5.91 -0.04 -1.47
CA ASN A 238 -6.92 0.73 -0.75
C ASN A 238 -6.32 1.64 0.34
N GLY A 239 -5.27 1.19 1.05
CA GLY A 239 -4.56 2.04 2.00
C GLY A 239 -3.78 3.18 1.31
N TYR A 240 -3.15 2.89 0.16
CA TYR A 240 -2.51 3.91 -0.67
C TYR A 240 -3.53 4.93 -1.20
N GLY A 241 -4.66 4.43 -1.68
CA GLY A 241 -5.75 5.29 -2.16
C GLY A 241 -6.25 6.25 -1.08
N ASP A 242 -6.41 5.77 0.16
CA ASP A 242 -6.86 6.61 1.26
C ASP A 242 -5.90 7.76 1.55
N VAL A 243 -4.60 7.50 1.71
CA VAL A 243 -3.61 8.58 2.00
C VAL A 243 -3.38 9.51 0.80
N ARG A 244 -3.73 9.06 -0.42
CA ARG A 244 -3.63 9.81 -1.67
C ARG A 244 -4.90 10.61 -2.01
N HIS A 245 -5.98 10.46 -1.27
CA HIS A 245 -7.31 11.03 -1.57
C HIS A 245 -7.92 10.48 -2.88
N LEU A 246 -7.69 9.20 -3.13
CA LEU A 246 -8.28 8.42 -4.21
C LEU A 246 -9.16 7.32 -3.61
N PRO A 247 -10.48 7.50 -3.53
CA PRO A 247 -11.40 6.46 -3.09
C PRO A 247 -11.13 5.15 -3.83
N THR A 248 -10.76 4.11 -3.07
CA THR A 248 -10.29 2.84 -3.64
C THR A 248 -11.05 1.69 -3.03
N VAL A 249 -11.57 0.81 -3.89
CA VAL A 249 -12.28 -0.40 -3.53
C VAL A 249 -11.42 -1.61 -3.89
N LEU A 250 -11.08 -2.40 -2.89
CA LEU A 250 -10.44 -3.71 -3.05
C LEU A 250 -11.54 -4.76 -3.17
N VAL A 251 -11.65 -5.40 -4.32
CA VAL A 251 -12.60 -6.48 -4.58
C VAL A 251 -11.91 -7.81 -4.43
N GLU A 252 -12.49 -8.69 -3.64
CA GLU A 252 -12.00 -10.04 -3.38
C GLU A 252 -13.10 -11.04 -3.70
N ASN A 253 -13.07 -11.58 -4.92
CA ASN A 253 -13.99 -12.63 -5.33
C ASN A 253 -13.68 -13.92 -4.56
N HIS A 254 -14.70 -14.66 -4.16
CA HIS A 254 -14.50 -15.86 -3.35
C HIS A 254 -13.89 -17.02 -4.16
N SER A 255 -12.65 -17.39 -3.83
CA SER A 255 -11.83 -18.37 -4.56
C SER A 255 -12.49 -19.73 -4.79
N LEU A 256 -13.32 -20.20 -3.84
CA LEU A 256 -13.98 -21.50 -3.89
C LEU A 256 -15.30 -21.51 -4.70
N LYS A 257 -15.81 -20.34 -5.11
CA LYS A 257 -16.97 -20.28 -5.99
C LYS A 257 -16.59 -20.60 -7.45
N PRO A 258 -17.54 -21.10 -8.26
CA PRO A 258 -17.30 -21.36 -9.68
C PRO A 258 -16.78 -20.11 -10.40
N TYR A 259 -15.78 -20.27 -11.27
CA TYR A 259 -15.15 -19.17 -12.01
C TYR A 259 -16.17 -18.27 -12.74
N ARG A 260 -17.15 -18.88 -13.43
CA ARG A 260 -18.20 -18.13 -14.11
C ARG A 260 -19.00 -17.23 -13.16
N GLN A 261 -19.33 -17.71 -11.97
CA GLN A 261 -20.08 -16.94 -10.97
C GLN A 261 -19.26 -15.73 -10.51
N ARG A 262 -17.97 -15.89 -10.23
CA ARG A 262 -17.06 -14.81 -9.84
C ARG A 262 -16.92 -13.75 -10.92
N VAL A 263 -16.73 -14.16 -12.18
CA VAL A 263 -16.65 -13.22 -13.33
C VAL A 263 -17.94 -12.43 -13.49
N LEU A 264 -19.12 -13.08 -13.39
CA LEU A 264 -20.41 -12.40 -13.53
C LEU A 264 -20.70 -11.45 -12.38
N GLY A 265 -20.35 -11.82 -11.13
CA GLY A 265 -20.46 -10.91 -9.98
C GLY A 265 -19.54 -9.68 -10.14
N THR A 266 -18.30 -9.89 -10.57
CA THR A 266 -17.38 -8.79 -10.88
C THR A 266 -17.94 -7.89 -12.00
N TYR A 267 -18.50 -8.46 -13.05
CA TYR A 267 -19.14 -7.70 -14.14
C TYR A 267 -20.25 -6.78 -13.60
N VAL A 268 -21.14 -7.29 -12.76
CA VAL A 268 -22.22 -6.50 -12.15
C VAL A 268 -21.65 -5.37 -11.28
N LEU A 269 -20.61 -5.65 -10.49
CA LEU A 269 -19.95 -4.64 -9.66
C LEU A 269 -19.34 -3.53 -10.53
N LEU A 270 -18.61 -3.86 -11.59
CA LEU A 270 -18.00 -2.88 -12.49
C LEU A 270 -19.05 -2.05 -13.25
N GLU A 271 -20.10 -2.70 -13.77
CA GLU A 271 -21.22 -2.01 -14.44
C GLU A 271 -21.90 -1.03 -13.48
N GLN A 272 -22.23 -1.46 -12.26
CA GLN A 272 -22.88 -0.61 -11.27
C GLN A 272 -21.98 0.55 -10.83
N SER A 273 -20.67 0.32 -10.70
CA SER A 273 -19.72 1.37 -10.36
C SER A 273 -19.70 2.49 -11.41
N LEU A 274 -19.64 2.12 -12.69
CA LEU A 274 -19.65 3.09 -13.78
C LEU A 274 -21.01 3.81 -13.89
N LYS A 275 -22.11 3.10 -13.70
CA LYS A 275 -23.46 3.66 -13.65
C LYS A 275 -23.60 4.66 -12.50
N LEU A 276 -23.09 4.31 -11.31
CA LEU A 276 -23.12 5.17 -10.14
C LEU A 276 -22.29 6.45 -10.34
N LEU A 277 -21.10 6.33 -10.90
CA LEU A 277 -20.27 7.49 -11.25
C LEU A 277 -20.95 8.38 -12.29
N SER A 278 -21.59 7.81 -13.30
CA SER A 278 -22.36 8.59 -14.30
C SER A 278 -23.51 9.38 -13.65
N ALA A 279 -24.10 8.86 -12.58
CA ALA A 279 -25.24 9.49 -11.88
C ALA A 279 -24.82 10.43 -10.75
N GLN A 280 -23.82 10.06 -9.96
CA GLN A 280 -23.46 10.73 -8.69
C GLN A 280 -21.96 11.07 -8.55
N GLY A 281 -21.15 10.85 -9.58
CA GLY A 281 -19.70 11.04 -9.51
C GLY A 281 -19.26 12.48 -9.23
N LYS A 282 -20.09 13.49 -9.54
CA LYS A 282 -19.82 14.89 -9.14
C LYS A 282 -19.73 15.06 -7.64
N ALA A 283 -20.55 14.34 -6.87
CA ALA A 283 -20.47 14.37 -5.40
C ALA A 283 -19.15 13.75 -4.91
N LEU A 284 -18.66 12.68 -5.58
CA LEU A 284 -17.37 12.08 -5.27
C LEU A 284 -16.21 13.02 -5.58
N ILE A 285 -16.23 13.72 -6.72
CA ILE A 285 -15.23 14.74 -7.06
C ILE A 285 -15.14 15.81 -5.96
N LEU A 286 -16.29 16.32 -5.49
CA LEU A 286 -16.33 17.32 -4.41
C LEU A 286 -15.80 16.75 -3.10
N ALA A 287 -16.13 15.52 -2.76
CA ALA A 287 -15.64 14.83 -1.57
C ALA A 287 -14.10 14.72 -1.60
N ARG A 288 -13.52 14.26 -2.73
CA ARG A 288 -12.07 14.20 -2.92
C ARG A 288 -11.42 15.59 -2.81
N GLN A 289 -11.98 16.59 -3.45
CA GLN A 289 -11.46 17.96 -3.38
C GLN A 289 -11.43 18.49 -1.94
N ALA A 290 -12.48 18.20 -1.15
CA ALA A 290 -12.52 18.55 0.27
C ALA A 290 -11.40 17.83 1.06
N ASP A 291 -11.16 16.54 0.78
CA ASP A 291 -10.08 15.79 1.40
C ASP A 291 -8.69 16.33 1.00
N MET A 292 -8.48 16.67 -0.26
CA MET A 292 -7.24 17.25 -0.76
C MET A 292 -6.94 18.66 -0.20
N GLN A 293 -7.98 19.41 0.17
CA GLN A 293 -7.86 20.74 0.77
C GLN A 293 -7.72 20.71 2.29
N ALA A 294 -8.10 19.63 2.94
CA ALA A 294 -8.03 19.51 4.39
C ALA A 294 -6.57 19.55 4.89
N ARG A 295 -6.33 20.31 5.97
CA ARG A 295 -5.01 20.49 6.61
C ARG A 295 -5.09 20.14 8.09
N PRO A 296 -5.25 18.86 8.45
CA PRO A 296 -5.27 18.43 9.85
C PRO A 296 -3.90 18.66 10.50
N LYS A 297 -3.86 18.82 11.82
CA LYS A 297 -2.61 18.97 12.57
C LYS A 297 -1.94 17.63 12.89
N ARG A 298 -2.71 16.55 12.90
CA ARG A 298 -2.25 15.19 13.19
C ARG A 298 -2.83 14.22 12.17
N MET A 299 -2.16 13.09 11.99
CA MET A 299 -2.57 12.01 11.11
C MET A 299 -2.30 10.68 11.80
N ALA A 300 -3.27 9.77 11.77
CA ALA A 300 -3.04 8.38 12.12
C ALA A 300 -2.08 7.74 11.11
N LEU A 301 -1.12 6.96 11.60
CA LEU A 301 -0.13 6.23 10.79
C LEU A 301 -0.44 4.74 10.72
N SER A 302 -1.05 4.19 11.76
CA SER A 302 -1.52 2.80 11.80
C SER A 302 -2.72 2.66 12.73
N PHE A 303 -3.47 1.58 12.49
CA PHE A 303 -4.62 1.20 13.28
C PHE A 303 -4.42 -0.21 13.83
N LYS A 304 -5.15 -0.56 14.87
CA LYS A 304 -5.20 -1.89 15.48
C LYS A 304 -6.65 -2.28 15.76
N ALA A 305 -6.85 -3.57 15.99
CA ALA A 305 -8.16 -4.12 16.30
C ALA A 305 -8.76 -3.48 17.55
N ASN A 306 -10.05 -3.19 17.48
CA ASN A 306 -10.85 -2.79 18.63
C ASN A 306 -11.02 -4.02 19.57
N GLU A 307 -10.77 -3.83 20.84
CA GLU A 307 -10.95 -4.89 21.86
C GLU A 307 -12.43 -5.18 22.15
N GLN A 308 -13.32 -4.25 21.83
CA GLN A 308 -14.77 -4.41 21.97
C GLN A 308 -15.35 -4.70 20.57
N PRO A 309 -15.74 -5.96 20.29
CA PRO A 309 -16.26 -6.30 18.97
C PRO A 309 -17.65 -5.76 18.73
N ASP A 310 -17.93 -5.40 17.50
CA ASP A 310 -19.29 -5.36 16.99
C ASP A 310 -19.82 -6.80 16.76
N HIS A 311 -21.12 -6.93 16.51
CA HIS A 311 -21.74 -8.23 16.26
C HIS A 311 -22.55 -8.18 14.96
N ILE A 312 -22.39 -9.20 14.12
CA ILE A 312 -23.15 -9.32 12.86
C ILE A 312 -23.68 -10.73 12.65
N ASP A 313 -24.74 -10.84 11.86
CA ASP A 313 -25.16 -12.10 11.28
C ASP A 313 -24.33 -12.40 10.04
N PHE A 314 -23.48 -13.44 10.09
CA PHE A 314 -22.54 -13.78 9.04
C PHE A 314 -22.97 -15.03 8.27
N LYS A 315 -23.06 -14.92 6.95
CA LYS A 315 -23.42 -16.02 6.04
C LYS A 315 -22.21 -16.89 5.73
N GLY A 316 -21.82 -17.73 6.67
CA GLY A 316 -20.69 -18.65 6.54
C GLY A 316 -21.08 -20.03 6.01
N THR A 317 -20.16 -20.97 6.15
CA THR A 317 -20.29 -22.39 5.80
C THR A 317 -19.95 -23.23 7.04
N SER A 318 -20.57 -24.39 7.16
CA SER A 318 -20.24 -25.35 8.23
C SER A 318 -18.86 -25.96 8.00
N TYR A 319 -18.18 -26.33 9.07
CA TYR A 319 -16.87 -26.98 9.04
C TYR A 319 -16.75 -28.07 10.10
N GLU A 320 -15.78 -28.94 9.90
CA GLU A 320 -15.30 -29.95 10.85
C GLU A 320 -13.82 -29.67 11.15
N VAL A 321 -13.40 -29.84 12.39
CA VAL A 321 -11.98 -29.85 12.76
C VAL A 321 -11.50 -31.29 12.71
N VAL A 322 -10.55 -31.57 11.84
CA VAL A 322 -10.04 -32.91 11.57
C VAL A 322 -8.56 -32.97 11.91
N GLN A 323 -8.14 -34.03 12.62
CA GLN A 323 -6.72 -34.29 12.87
C GLN A 323 -6.06 -34.82 11.58
N SER A 324 -4.95 -34.20 11.20
CA SER A 324 -4.17 -34.64 10.03
C SER A 324 -3.11 -35.65 10.43
N ASP A 325 -3.15 -36.82 9.82
CA ASP A 325 -2.06 -37.82 9.96
C ASP A 325 -0.77 -37.40 9.24
N ILE A 326 -0.86 -36.41 8.32
CA ILE A 326 0.28 -35.94 7.54
C ILE A 326 1.04 -34.85 8.29
N SER A 327 0.33 -33.80 8.75
CA SER A 327 0.96 -32.67 9.44
C SER A 327 1.11 -32.88 10.94
N GLY A 328 0.39 -33.83 11.52
CA GLY A 328 0.27 -34.01 12.97
C GLY A 328 -0.51 -32.91 13.70
N ALA A 329 -1.16 -32.03 12.96
CA ALA A 329 -1.92 -30.88 13.50
C ALA A 329 -3.40 -30.92 13.05
N PRO A 330 -4.34 -30.32 13.80
CA PRO A 330 -5.70 -30.16 13.34
C PRO A 330 -5.80 -29.14 12.19
N TYR A 331 -6.79 -29.32 11.32
CA TYR A 331 -7.14 -28.37 10.27
C TYR A 331 -8.66 -28.30 10.08
N VAL A 332 -9.13 -27.19 9.51
CA VAL A 332 -10.54 -27.01 9.16
C VAL A 332 -10.84 -27.67 7.81
N LYS A 333 -11.87 -28.50 7.81
CA LYS A 333 -12.47 -29.07 6.61
C LYS A 333 -13.84 -28.46 6.38
N TRP A 334 -13.95 -27.60 5.38
CA TRP A 334 -15.21 -26.99 5.00
C TRP A 334 -16.16 -28.02 4.40
N THR A 335 -17.42 -28.03 4.84
CA THR A 335 -18.44 -29.01 4.38
C THR A 335 -19.20 -28.53 3.14
N GLY A 336 -19.09 -27.23 2.80
CA GLY A 336 -19.88 -26.60 1.76
C GLY A 336 -21.37 -26.39 2.12
N GLN A 337 -21.79 -26.72 3.34
CA GLN A 337 -23.17 -26.53 3.79
C GLN A 337 -23.36 -25.11 4.32
N PRO A 338 -24.33 -24.32 3.80
CA PRO A 338 -24.62 -22.98 4.31
C PRO A 338 -24.93 -22.99 5.81
N LYS A 339 -24.35 -22.05 6.54
CA LYS A 339 -24.60 -21.83 7.97
C LYS A 339 -24.67 -20.34 8.25
N LEU A 340 -25.73 -19.90 8.92
CA LEU A 340 -25.80 -18.54 9.45
C LEU A 340 -25.18 -18.53 10.85
N TYR A 341 -24.08 -17.80 10.99
CA TYR A 341 -23.48 -17.49 12.29
C TYR A 341 -24.16 -16.23 12.80
N LYS A 342 -25.10 -16.41 13.76
CA LYS A 342 -25.80 -15.29 14.37
C LYS A 342 -24.92 -14.63 15.42
N ASP A 343 -25.02 -13.32 15.50
CA ASP A 343 -24.35 -12.54 16.55
C ASP A 343 -22.85 -12.81 16.62
N LEU A 344 -22.20 -12.97 15.44
CA LEU A 344 -20.78 -13.29 15.34
C LEU A 344 -19.94 -12.05 15.69
N PRO A 345 -18.94 -12.13 16.60
CA PRO A 345 -18.06 -11.02 16.92
C PRO A 345 -17.24 -10.56 15.71
N VAL A 346 -17.15 -9.25 15.52
CA VAL A 346 -16.31 -8.61 14.48
C VAL A 346 -15.39 -7.60 15.13
N PHE A 347 -14.09 -7.81 14.98
CA PHE A 347 -13.04 -6.92 15.49
C PHE A 347 -12.54 -6.05 14.35
N TRP A 348 -12.94 -4.78 14.32
CA TRP A 348 -12.50 -3.82 13.31
C TRP A 348 -11.15 -3.20 13.68
N ASP A 349 -10.26 -3.02 12.71
CA ASP A 349 -9.02 -2.26 12.86
C ASP A 349 -9.32 -0.75 12.77
N ASP A 350 -9.96 -0.20 13.80
CA ASP A 350 -10.42 1.19 13.83
C ASP A 350 -9.87 2.02 14.99
N VAL A 351 -9.06 1.41 15.87
CA VAL A 351 -8.37 2.12 16.95
C VAL A 351 -7.01 2.61 16.47
N VAL A 352 -6.74 3.90 16.61
CA VAL A 352 -5.42 4.47 16.26
C VAL A 352 -4.33 3.82 17.13
N ASP A 353 -3.36 3.16 16.48
CA ASP A 353 -2.19 2.56 17.13
C ASP A 353 -1.02 3.55 17.17
N LYS A 354 -0.70 4.16 16.03
CA LYS A 354 0.32 5.20 15.90
C LYS A 354 -0.23 6.42 15.21
N ASP A 355 0.21 7.60 15.65
CA ASP A 355 -0.10 8.86 14.99
C ASP A 355 1.10 9.81 15.00
N ALA A 356 1.08 10.81 14.13
CA ALA A 356 2.11 11.85 14.08
C ALA A 356 1.48 13.25 13.97
N VAL A 357 2.22 14.24 14.48
CA VAL A 357 1.97 15.65 14.16
C VAL A 357 2.43 15.88 12.72
N ILE A 358 1.59 16.45 11.89
CA ILE A 358 1.95 16.83 10.53
C ILE A 358 2.88 18.05 10.60
N PRO A 359 4.15 17.96 10.14
CA PRO A 359 5.08 19.08 10.14
C PRO A 359 4.73 20.06 9.01
N LYS A 360 5.35 21.24 8.99
CA LYS A 360 5.27 22.15 7.85
C LYS A 360 5.95 21.60 6.60
N ALA A 361 7.10 20.95 6.81
CA ALA A 361 7.86 20.37 5.72
C ALA A 361 8.85 19.32 6.22
N TYR A 362 9.28 18.45 5.29
CA TYR A 362 10.45 17.60 5.40
C TYR A 362 11.57 18.16 4.54
N TRP A 363 12.81 18.09 5.03
CA TRP A 363 14.01 18.52 4.33
C TRP A 363 14.92 17.32 4.07
N LEU A 364 15.15 17.01 2.80
CA LEU A 364 15.96 15.88 2.37
C LEU A 364 17.30 16.37 1.82
N PRO A 365 18.42 15.75 2.23
CA PRO A 365 19.71 16.04 1.64
C PRO A 365 19.82 15.45 0.22
N PRO A 366 20.59 16.09 -0.69
CA PRO A 366 20.57 15.77 -2.12
C PRO A 366 21.09 14.38 -2.50
N GLN A 367 21.81 13.70 -1.62
CA GLN A 367 22.37 12.36 -1.90
C GLN A 367 21.34 11.24 -1.94
N TYR A 368 20.11 11.44 -1.42
CA TYR A 368 19.04 10.43 -1.43
C TYR A 368 18.17 10.55 -2.70
N GLN A 369 18.82 10.38 -3.87
CA GLN A 369 18.18 10.53 -5.18
C GLN A 369 17.09 9.47 -5.42
N ASP A 370 17.26 8.26 -4.90
CA ASP A 370 16.28 7.19 -4.95
C ASP A 370 15.01 7.53 -4.18
N VAL A 371 15.11 8.18 -3.03
CA VAL A 371 13.97 8.71 -2.28
C VAL A 371 13.26 9.82 -3.05
N LEU A 372 14.03 10.78 -3.60
CA LEU A 372 13.47 11.88 -4.40
C LEU A 372 12.74 11.35 -5.64
N GLN A 373 13.29 10.33 -6.29
CA GLN A 373 12.65 9.65 -7.41
C GLN A 373 11.30 9.02 -6.99
N ARG A 374 11.24 8.38 -5.79
CA ARG A 374 9.99 7.83 -5.28
C ARG A 374 8.95 8.92 -5.03
N LEU A 375 9.34 10.04 -4.41
CA LEU A 375 8.43 11.16 -4.20
C LEU A 375 7.87 11.70 -5.52
N ALA A 376 8.71 11.83 -6.56
CA ALA A 376 8.29 12.24 -7.89
C ALA A 376 7.33 11.23 -8.54
N LEU A 377 7.61 9.92 -8.43
CA LEU A 377 6.72 8.85 -8.91
C LEU A 377 5.34 8.90 -8.24
N HIS A 378 5.28 9.29 -6.98
CA HIS A 378 4.01 9.49 -6.28
C HIS A 378 3.29 10.80 -6.63
N GLY A 379 3.94 11.70 -7.38
CA GLY A 379 3.39 13.01 -7.71
C GLY A 379 3.49 14.04 -6.58
N ILE A 380 4.32 13.78 -5.56
CA ILE A 380 4.57 14.71 -4.46
C ILE A 380 5.45 15.85 -4.96
N GLU A 381 4.97 17.08 -4.76
CA GLU A 381 5.70 18.28 -5.14
C GLU A 381 6.81 18.61 -4.13
N TYR A 382 7.94 19.07 -4.62
CA TYR A 382 9.05 19.54 -3.81
C TYR A 382 9.82 20.69 -4.48
N SER A 383 10.55 21.44 -3.69
CA SER A 383 11.43 22.51 -4.18
C SER A 383 12.88 22.25 -3.79
N VAL A 384 13.80 22.61 -4.68
CA VAL A 384 15.24 22.51 -4.45
C VAL A 384 15.76 23.85 -3.96
N LEU A 385 16.54 23.83 -2.88
CA LEU A 385 17.15 25.03 -2.31
C LEU A 385 18.27 25.54 -3.26
N ASP A 386 18.22 26.81 -3.61
CA ASP A 386 19.17 27.48 -4.52
C ASP A 386 20.26 28.29 -3.77
N LYS A 387 20.01 28.66 -2.51
CA LYS A 387 20.90 29.47 -1.67
C LYS A 387 21.01 28.88 -0.27
N PRO A 388 22.12 29.14 0.45
CA PRO A 388 22.23 28.70 1.84
C PRO A 388 21.11 29.24 2.72
N LEU A 389 20.51 28.38 3.55
CA LEU A 389 19.42 28.71 4.46
C LEU A 389 19.79 28.33 5.90
N LYS A 390 19.85 29.32 6.80
CA LYS A 390 19.92 29.05 8.24
C LYS A 390 18.53 28.78 8.78
N VAL A 391 18.32 27.63 9.40
CA VAL A 391 17.01 27.21 9.88
C VAL A 391 17.14 26.32 11.11
N THR A 392 16.15 26.42 12.01
CA THR A 392 16.00 25.53 13.16
C THR A 392 15.06 24.39 12.78
N LEU A 393 15.56 23.16 12.83
CA LEU A 393 14.83 21.95 12.41
C LEU A 393 14.90 20.89 13.49
N GLN A 394 13.92 20.00 13.50
CA GLN A 394 13.95 18.81 14.34
C GLN A 394 14.74 17.71 13.64
N GLN A 395 15.69 17.12 14.34
CA GLN A 395 16.43 15.92 13.95
C GLN A 395 16.01 14.75 14.79
N LEU A 396 15.87 13.59 14.17
CA LEU A 396 15.60 12.31 14.82
C LEU A 396 16.90 11.52 14.90
N ALA A 397 17.23 11.01 16.09
CA ALA A 397 18.30 10.04 16.30
C ALA A 397 17.69 8.71 16.72
N VAL A 398 18.07 7.64 16.05
CA VAL A 398 17.63 6.29 16.38
C VAL A 398 18.25 5.89 17.72
N ASN A 399 17.40 5.48 18.66
CA ASN A 399 17.80 5.04 19.98
C ASN A 399 17.88 3.51 20.08
N ASP A 400 16.91 2.83 19.45
CA ASP A 400 16.85 1.38 19.35
C ASP A 400 16.26 1.00 18.00
N TYR A 401 16.70 -0.14 17.43
CA TYR A 401 16.21 -0.60 16.12
C TYR A 401 16.37 -2.10 15.95
N GLN A 402 15.51 -2.66 15.09
CA GLN A 402 15.55 -4.05 14.67
C GLN A 402 15.26 -4.15 13.17
N PHE A 403 16.18 -4.78 12.45
CA PHE A 403 15.94 -5.18 11.06
C PHE A 403 15.20 -6.51 10.99
N ALA A 404 14.43 -6.70 9.92
CA ALA A 404 13.91 -8.01 9.55
C ALA A 404 15.06 -9.01 9.34
N THR A 405 14.87 -10.22 9.84
CA THR A 405 15.89 -11.29 9.70
C THR A 405 15.86 -11.96 8.33
N LYS A 406 14.80 -11.73 7.55
CA LYS A 406 14.59 -12.25 6.19
C LYS A 406 14.09 -11.13 5.29
N PRO A 407 14.41 -11.16 3.99
CA PRO A 407 13.85 -10.19 3.05
C PRO A 407 12.33 -10.35 2.94
N PHE A 408 11.64 -9.23 2.83
CA PHE A 408 10.22 -9.15 2.50
C PHE A 408 10.07 -8.23 1.30
N GLU A 409 9.44 -8.73 0.23
CA GLU A 409 9.22 -7.97 -1.01
C GLU A 409 10.50 -7.30 -1.55
N GLY A 410 11.58 -8.05 -1.54
CA GLY A 410 12.89 -7.64 -2.06
C GLY A 410 13.73 -6.75 -1.13
N ARG A 411 13.26 -6.44 0.10
CA ARG A 411 13.96 -5.54 1.04
C ARG A 411 14.07 -6.12 2.44
N PHE A 412 15.14 -5.75 3.14
CA PHE A 412 15.24 -5.94 4.59
C PHE A 412 14.65 -4.71 5.27
N MET A 413 13.47 -4.89 5.86
CA MET A 413 12.75 -3.79 6.51
C MET A 413 13.35 -3.45 7.88
N VAL A 414 13.22 -2.18 8.29
CA VAL A 414 13.35 -1.80 9.70
C VAL A 414 12.00 -2.05 10.36
N GLU A 415 11.91 -3.15 11.14
CA GLU A 415 10.65 -3.59 11.76
C GLU A 415 10.31 -2.79 13.02
N LYS A 416 11.34 -2.41 13.77
CA LYS A 416 11.20 -1.61 14.98
C LYS A 416 12.25 -0.51 14.99
N ALA A 417 11.83 0.67 15.40
CA ALA A 417 12.74 1.77 15.71
C ALA A 417 12.11 2.70 16.74
N SER A 418 12.94 3.24 17.62
CA SER A 418 12.59 4.33 18.53
C SER A 418 13.51 5.53 18.29
N PHE A 419 13.01 6.73 18.56
CA PHE A 419 13.70 7.96 18.19
C PHE A 419 13.77 8.94 19.35
N ASN A 420 14.96 9.51 19.55
CA ASN A 420 15.15 10.74 20.31
C ASN A 420 14.99 11.94 19.36
N ARG A 421 14.26 12.96 19.79
CA ARG A 421 13.97 14.17 19.00
C ARG A 421 14.72 15.37 19.59
N SER A 422 15.45 16.10 18.77
CA SER A 422 16.18 17.31 19.18
C SER A 422 16.02 18.43 18.17
N MET A 423 15.99 19.67 18.64
CA MET A 423 16.04 20.84 17.77
C MET A 423 17.49 21.20 17.48
N ILE A 424 17.81 21.39 16.22
CA ILE A 424 19.15 21.76 15.76
C ILE A 424 19.10 23.04 14.92
N ASN A 425 20.10 23.89 15.08
CA ASN A 425 20.33 25.02 14.18
C ASN A 425 21.31 24.57 13.10
N ARG A 426 20.86 24.58 11.84
CA ARG A 426 21.68 24.12 10.72
C ARG A 426 21.62 25.11 9.57
N THR A 427 22.74 25.26 8.87
CA THR A 427 22.78 25.90 7.55
C THR A 427 22.64 24.81 6.50
N LEU A 428 21.49 24.78 5.82
CA LEU A 428 21.28 23.93 4.66
C LEU A 428 21.97 24.58 3.45
N MET A 429 22.70 23.78 2.70
CA MET A 429 23.40 24.23 1.49
C MET A 429 22.51 24.05 0.25
N PRO A 430 22.79 24.72 -0.89
CA PRO A 430 22.10 24.48 -2.14
C PRO A 430 22.04 23.00 -2.50
N GLY A 431 20.92 22.57 -3.10
CA GLY A 431 20.66 21.18 -3.43
C GLY A 431 19.79 20.42 -2.40
N TRP A 432 19.65 20.93 -1.18
CA TRP A 432 18.66 20.38 -0.24
C TRP A 432 17.24 20.52 -0.80
N VAL A 433 16.41 19.55 -0.53
CA VAL A 433 15.04 19.47 -1.06
C VAL A 433 14.02 19.67 0.06
N LYS A 434 13.10 20.62 -0.14
CA LYS A 434 11.97 20.88 0.74
C LYS A 434 10.72 20.21 0.18
N VAL A 435 10.10 19.32 0.96
CA VAL A 435 8.80 18.72 0.73
C VAL A 435 7.80 19.37 1.68
N SER A 436 7.01 20.33 1.20
CA SER A 436 5.96 20.95 1.99
C SER A 436 4.81 19.98 2.19
N THR A 437 4.23 19.96 3.39
CA THR A 437 2.99 19.21 3.66
C THR A 437 1.74 20.02 3.30
N ASP A 438 1.89 21.33 3.04
CA ASP A 438 0.82 22.19 2.53
C ASP A 438 0.68 22.02 1.01
N GLN A 439 0.29 20.81 0.61
CA GLN A 439 -0.03 20.42 -0.75
C GLN A 439 -1.11 19.33 -0.73
N ALA A 440 -1.71 19.05 -1.87
CA ALA A 440 -2.77 18.04 -2.00
C ALA A 440 -2.32 16.67 -1.50
N LEU A 441 -1.08 16.27 -1.82
CA LEU A 441 -0.48 14.99 -1.39
C LEU A 441 0.37 15.10 -0.11
N GLY A 442 0.15 16.12 0.71
CA GLY A 442 0.91 16.33 1.94
C GLY A 442 0.79 15.17 2.92
N ARG A 443 -0.38 14.52 3.01
CA ARG A 443 -0.57 13.34 3.87
C ARG A 443 0.14 12.09 3.33
N LEU A 444 0.21 11.93 2.02
CA LEU A 444 1.04 10.89 1.41
C LEU A 444 2.53 11.14 1.68
N ALA A 445 2.98 12.41 1.61
CA ALA A 445 4.36 12.75 1.98
C ALA A 445 4.68 12.38 3.44
N VAL A 446 3.75 12.62 4.38
CA VAL A 446 3.90 12.17 5.77
C VAL A 446 3.99 10.64 5.86
N ALA A 447 3.08 9.91 5.19
CA ALA A 447 3.09 8.44 5.22
C ALA A 447 4.41 7.84 4.69
N LEU A 448 5.08 8.51 3.74
CA LEU A 448 6.34 8.06 3.16
C LEU A 448 7.59 8.52 3.92
N LEU A 449 7.56 9.69 4.58
CA LEU A 449 8.74 10.32 5.19
C LEU A 449 8.75 10.31 6.72
N GLU A 450 7.61 10.09 7.39
CA GLU A 450 7.59 9.91 8.85
C GLU A 450 8.09 8.50 9.19
N PRO A 451 9.25 8.35 9.86
CA PRO A 451 9.84 7.04 10.06
C PRO A 451 9.04 6.12 10.99
N ALA A 452 8.12 6.68 11.79
CA ALA A 452 7.20 5.90 12.61
C ALA A 452 6.07 5.22 11.79
N ALA A 453 5.84 5.64 10.55
CA ALA A 453 4.84 5.04 9.69
C ALA A 453 5.28 3.64 9.20
N PRO A 454 4.41 2.64 9.23
CA PRO A 454 4.78 1.24 8.96
C PRO A 454 5.26 1.00 7.52
N ASP A 455 4.82 1.85 6.57
CA ASP A 455 5.20 1.77 5.15
C ASP A 455 6.06 2.95 4.68
N SER A 456 6.68 3.66 5.63
CA SER A 456 7.60 4.74 5.27
C SER A 456 8.82 4.21 4.49
N LEU A 457 9.44 5.07 3.70
CA LEU A 457 10.69 4.75 3.02
C LEU A 457 11.82 4.42 4.02
N PHE A 458 11.73 4.92 5.26
CA PHE A 458 12.58 4.47 6.36
C PHE A 458 12.34 2.99 6.69
N SER A 459 11.09 2.60 6.93
CA SER A 459 10.73 1.20 7.23
C SER A 459 11.10 0.25 6.09
N TRP A 460 11.03 0.69 4.85
CA TRP A 460 11.45 -0.07 3.68
C TRP A 460 12.97 -0.08 3.45
N GLY A 461 13.78 0.51 4.35
CA GLY A 461 15.23 0.43 4.32
C GLY A 461 15.93 1.36 3.32
N PHE A 462 15.24 2.40 2.77
CA PHE A 462 15.88 3.37 1.85
C PHE A 462 16.98 4.19 2.51
N PHE A 463 17.03 4.22 3.83
CA PHE A 463 18.04 4.93 4.62
C PHE A 463 18.97 3.97 5.37
N ALA A 464 19.09 2.71 4.95
CA ALA A 464 19.85 1.69 5.69
C ALA A 464 21.31 2.07 5.95
N GLY A 465 21.93 2.84 5.06
CA GLY A 465 23.31 3.33 5.26
C GLY A 465 23.52 4.18 6.52
N MET A 466 22.45 4.75 7.11
CA MET A 466 22.58 5.49 8.37
C MET A 466 22.91 4.59 9.58
N PHE A 467 22.72 3.28 9.46
CA PHE A 467 23.01 2.28 10.47
C PHE A 467 24.43 1.69 10.35
N GLU A 468 25.20 2.13 9.37
CA GLU A 468 26.55 1.66 9.13
C GLU A 468 27.56 2.71 9.58
N ARG A 469 28.67 2.22 10.15
CA ARG A 469 29.88 3.00 10.39
C ARG A 469 30.99 2.45 9.50
N THR A 470 31.39 3.19 8.49
CA THR A 470 32.41 2.77 7.54
C THR A 470 33.80 3.14 7.99
N GLU A 471 33.96 4.21 8.78
CA GLU A 471 35.23 4.61 9.37
C GLU A 471 35.56 3.76 10.60
N TYR A 472 36.81 3.43 10.78
CA TYR A 472 37.33 2.55 11.85
C TYR A 472 38.55 3.14 12.53
N PHE A 473 38.95 2.55 13.62
CA PHE A 473 40.16 2.88 14.34
C PHE A 473 41.00 1.63 14.61
N GLU A 474 42.32 1.83 14.71
CA GLU A 474 43.25 0.83 15.21
C GLU A 474 43.68 1.15 16.65
N PRO A 475 43.95 0.13 17.50
CA PRO A 475 44.32 0.32 18.90
C PRO A 475 45.48 1.27 19.08
N TYR A 476 46.52 1.20 18.25
CA TYR A 476 47.69 2.07 18.34
C TYR A 476 47.36 3.54 18.06
N ALA A 477 46.29 3.83 17.31
CA ALA A 477 45.87 5.18 16.99
C ALA A 477 44.89 5.74 18.03
N ILE A 478 43.96 4.93 18.53
CA ILE A 478 42.93 5.40 19.47
C ILE A 478 43.45 5.50 20.91
N GLU A 479 44.33 4.60 21.36
CA GLU A 479 44.83 4.55 22.73
C GLU A 479 45.44 5.88 23.18
N PRO A 480 46.39 6.53 22.44
CA PRO A 480 46.91 7.83 22.81
C PRO A 480 45.84 8.92 22.88
N LEU A 481 44.82 8.85 22.00
CA LEU A 481 43.72 9.83 22.00
C LEU A 481 42.85 9.68 23.25
N ILE A 482 42.61 8.45 23.69
CA ILE A 482 41.86 8.18 24.93
C ILE A 482 42.64 8.71 26.15
N VAL A 483 43.93 8.43 26.23
CA VAL A 483 44.77 8.97 27.31
C VAL A 483 44.72 10.50 27.36
N GLN A 484 44.81 11.15 26.20
CA GLN A 484 44.68 12.60 26.10
C GLN A 484 43.29 13.10 26.51
N LEU A 485 42.25 12.40 26.09
CA LEU A 485 40.84 12.71 26.43
C LEU A 485 40.63 12.63 27.94
N LEU A 486 41.08 11.54 28.59
CA LEU A 486 40.99 11.37 30.03
C LEU A 486 41.77 12.40 30.83
N ALA A 487 42.92 12.84 30.32
CA ALA A 487 43.69 13.96 30.93
C ALA A 487 42.91 15.29 30.87
N GLN A 488 42.14 15.51 29.81
CA GLN A 488 41.33 16.72 29.63
C GLN A 488 39.96 16.64 30.35
N GLN A 489 39.41 15.44 30.53
CA GLN A 489 38.08 15.16 31.11
C GLN A 489 38.20 14.00 32.10
N PRO A 490 38.75 14.22 33.30
CA PRO A 490 38.97 13.13 34.29
C PRO A 490 37.69 12.41 34.73
N GLU A 491 36.56 13.08 34.68
CA GLU A 491 35.25 12.53 35.00
C GLU A 491 34.82 11.36 34.07
N LEU A 492 35.37 11.28 32.88
CA LEU A 492 35.13 10.16 31.96
C LEU A 492 35.66 8.83 32.48
N GLN A 493 36.74 8.86 33.32
CA GLN A 493 37.24 7.64 33.93
C GLN A 493 36.18 7.00 34.84
N GLN A 494 35.56 7.78 35.71
CA GLN A 494 34.53 7.31 36.61
C GLN A 494 33.26 6.83 35.82
N GLN A 495 32.89 7.56 34.77
CA GLN A 495 31.76 7.15 33.89
C GLN A 495 32.07 5.82 33.20
N PHE A 496 33.28 5.60 32.75
CA PHE A 496 33.69 4.34 32.12
C PHE A 496 33.67 3.18 33.10
N GLU A 497 34.19 3.38 34.34
CA GLU A 497 34.13 2.37 35.40
C GLU A 497 32.68 2.00 35.75
N GLN A 498 31.79 2.98 35.82
CA GLN A 498 30.34 2.72 36.01
C GLN A 498 29.74 1.93 34.84
N ALA A 499 30.10 2.27 33.59
CA ALA A 499 29.66 1.55 32.41
C ALA A 499 30.15 0.09 32.41
N LEU A 500 31.43 -0.13 32.75
CA LEU A 500 31.98 -1.48 32.91
C LEU A 500 31.28 -2.30 34.01
N ALA A 501 30.87 -1.65 35.09
CA ALA A 501 30.15 -2.33 36.19
C ALA A 501 28.73 -2.74 35.76
N ALA A 502 28.08 -1.91 34.92
CA ALA A 502 26.70 -2.11 34.48
C ALA A 502 26.57 -3.05 33.27
N ASP A 503 27.59 -3.18 32.42
CA ASP A 503 27.52 -3.92 31.16
C ASP A 503 28.65 -4.98 31.08
N GLU A 504 28.21 -6.27 31.13
CA GLU A 504 29.11 -7.42 31.05
C GLU A 504 29.73 -7.56 29.64
N ALA A 505 28.98 -7.26 28.58
CA ALA A 505 29.47 -7.33 27.21
C ALA A 505 30.56 -6.28 26.97
N LEU A 506 30.37 -5.06 27.45
CA LEU A 506 31.41 -4.00 27.44
C LEU A 506 32.63 -4.42 28.23
N ARG A 507 32.46 -5.04 29.41
CA ARG A 507 33.52 -5.49 30.28
C ARG A 507 34.41 -6.57 29.65
N ASN A 508 33.83 -7.47 28.87
CA ASN A 508 34.49 -8.63 28.29
C ASN A 508 34.99 -8.42 26.84
N ASN A 509 34.68 -7.28 26.22
CA ASN A 509 35.05 -6.98 24.84
C ASN A 509 35.95 -5.74 24.73
N SER A 510 37.21 -5.96 24.42
CA SER A 510 38.20 -4.86 24.27
C SER A 510 37.82 -3.85 23.18
N ARG A 511 37.22 -4.31 22.09
CA ARG A 511 36.75 -3.45 20.99
C ARG A 511 35.65 -2.52 21.44
N GLU A 512 34.68 -3.04 22.22
CA GLU A 512 33.57 -2.24 22.77
C GLU A 512 34.06 -1.21 23.80
N ARG A 513 35.12 -1.51 24.56
CA ARG A 513 35.75 -0.51 25.44
C ARG A 513 36.32 0.66 24.65
N TYR A 514 36.99 0.39 23.54
CA TYR A 514 37.47 1.46 22.64
C TYR A 514 36.29 2.19 22.00
N ASN A 515 35.25 1.49 21.55
CA ASN A 515 34.02 2.09 20.98
C ASN A 515 33.36 3.06 21.96
N TRP A 516 33.35 2.74 23.27
CA TRP A 516 32.80 3.62 24.30
C TRP A 516 33.48 4.97 24.35
N PHE A 517 34.82 5.01 24.21
CA PHE A 517 35.58 6.23 24.11
C PHE A 517 35.50 6.86 22.72
N TYR A 518 35.53 6.05 21.66
CA TYR A 518 35.47 6.54 20.28
C TYR A 518 34.24 7.43 20.04
N GLN A 519 33.10 7.07 20.61
CA GLN A 519 31.85 7.88 20.56
C GLN A 519 32.03 9.29 21.18
N LYS A 520 33.02 9.52 21.98
CA LYS A 520 33.33 10.80 22.66
C LYS A 520 34.42 11.59 21.96
N LEU A 521 35.09 10.98 21.01
CA LEU A 521 36.15 11.62 20.22
C LEU A 521 35.53 12.40 19.05
N ARG A 522 36.25 13.43 18.57
CA ARG A 522 35.86 14.23 17.40
C ARG A 522 35.90 13.45 16.09
N TYR A 523 36.51 12.28 16.07
CA TYR A 523 36.62 11.37 14.93
C TYR A 523 35.37 10.51 14.73
N TYR A 524 34.46 10.51 15.70
CA TYR A 524 33.21 9.76 15.61
C TYR A 524 32.28 10.36 14.55
N ASP A 525 31.65 9.50 13.72
CA ASP A 525 30.69 9.96 12.73
C ASP A 525 29.45 10.53 13.41
N GLN A 526 29.27 11.83 13.28
CA GLN A 526 28.16 12.58 13.87
C GLN A 526 26.83 12.33 13.16
N ASN A 527 26.81 11.62 12.00
CA ASN A 527 25.60 11.27 11.26
C ASN A 527 25.12 9.85 11.56
N TYR A 528 25.93 9.03 12.22
CA TYR A 528 25.56 7.66 12.59
C TYR A 528 24.29 7.66 13.44
N LEU A 529 23.31 6.78 13.07
CA LEU A 529 22.01 6.66 13.69
C LEU A 529 21.15 7.95 13.64
N LYS A 530 21.49 8.94 12.84
CA LYS A 530 20.66 10.12 12.64
C LYS A 530 19.86 9.98 11.36
N TYR A 531 18.53 10.06 11.50
CA TYR A 531 17.65 10.07 10.33
C TYR A 531 17.99 11.26 9.44
N PRO A 532 18.31 11.02 8.16
CA PRO A 532 18.85 12.09 7.29
C PRO A 532 17.83 13.18 6.96
N VAL A 533 16.52 12.83 7.03
CA VAL A 533 15.44 13.79 6.77
C VAL A 533 15.22 14.65 8.01
N LEU A 534 15.32 15.96 7.85
CA LEU A 534 15.08 16.93 8.90
C LEU A 534 13.62 17.43 8.82
N ILE A 535 13.05 17.81 9.95
CA ILE A 535 11.63 18.11 10.08
C ILE A 535 11.45 19.59 10.46
N GLU A 536 10.67 20.35 9.68
CA GLU A 536 10.27 21.73 9.96
C GLU A 536 8.90 21.72 10.65
N MET A 537 8.88 21.99 11.95
CA MET A 537 7.66 21.99 12.76
C MET A 537 6.86 23.29 12.64
#